data_4d979ba6c05bd643006383c1887447bf
#
_entry.id   4d979ba6c05bd643006383c1887447bf
#
_cell.length_a   1.000
_cell.length_b   1.000
_cell.length_c   1.000
_cell.angle_alpha   90.00
_cell.angle_beta   90.00
_cell.angle_gamma   90.00
#
_symmetry.space_group_name_H-M   'P 1'
#
loop_
_entity.id
_entity.type
_entity.pdbx_description
1 polymer ?
#
loop_
_entity_poly.entity_id
_entity_poly.type
_entity_poly.pdbx_seq_one_letter_code
_entity_poly.pdbx_strand_id
1 'polypeptide(L)'
;MSYKLHQLDFSVPSMQVFESIKNEDWSIFLNSNSKHYPDQRFDILSAKPKKKIIFSDDNTYLINGEQQPKKSESCPFELLKKIMSDYESNSNPEIPFSGGAIGLSLIQI
;
A
#
# COMPACT_ATOMS: atom_id res chain seq x y z
N MET A 1 -9.88 9.41 -6.77
CA MET A 1 -9.04 8.40 -7.42
C MET A 1 -9.91 7.35 -8.07
N SER A 2 -9.67 7.04 -9.33
CA SER A 2 -10.42 6.03 -10.06
C SER A 2 -9.58 4.78 -10.24
N TYR A 3 -10.22 3.65 -10.46
CA TYR A 3 -9.54 2.40 -10.74
C TYR A 3 -10.19 1.71 -11.94
N LYS A 4 -9.44 0.79 -12.54
CA LYS A 4 -9.92 -0.03 -13.64
C LYS A 4 -9.72 -1.50 -13.31
N LEU A 5 -10.67 -2.32 -13.71
CA LEU A 5 -10.57 -3.76 -13.58
C LEU A 5 -10.11 -4.37 -14.90
N HIS A 6 -9.09 -5.22 -14.83
CA HIS A 6 -8.59 -5.95 -16.00
C HIS A 6 -8.59 -7.43 -15.67
N GLN A 7 -9.20 -8.22 -16.52
CA GLN A 7 -9.11 -9.66 -16.45
C GLN A 7 -7.91 -10.13 -17.24
N LEU A 8 -7.04 -10.93 -16.61
CA LEU A 8 -5.87 -11.48 -17.27
C LEU A 8 -6.17 -12.87 -17.79
N ASP A 9 -5.73 -13.17 -19.02
CA ASP A 9 -5.99 -14.44 -19.69
C ASP A 9 -4.99 -15.53 -19.31
N PHE A 10 -4.22 -15.33 -18.26
CA PHE A 10 -3.27 -16.33 -17.80
C PHE A 10 -3.48 -16.58 -16.32
N SER A 11 -3.12 -17.79 -15.90
CA SER A 11 -3.16 -18.19 -14.50
C SER A 11 -1.73 -18.33 -13.99
N VAL A 12 -1.31 -17.35 -13.20
CA VAL A 12 0.04 -17.31 -12.62
C VAL A 12 -0.11 -17.10 -11.12
N PRO A 13 0.62 -17.84 -10.28
CA PRO A 13 0.59 -17.57 -8.83
C PRO A 13 1.01 -16.15 -8.53
N SER A 14 0.35 -15.52 -7.55
CA SER A 14 0.65 -14.15 -7.17
C SER A 14 2.10 -13.95 -6.72
N MET A 15 2.69 -14.97 -6.11
CA MET A 15 4.10 -14.95 -5.73
C MET A 15 5.00 -14.75 -6.95
N GLN A 16 4.67 -15.37 -8.07
CA GLN A 16 5.43 -15.23 -9.30
C GLN A 16 5.26 -13.84 -9.91
N VAL A 17 4.07 -13.26 -9.79
CA VAL A 17 3.85 -11.87 -10.21
C VAL A 17 4.69 -10.93 -9.34
N PHE A 18 4.73 -11.16 -8.03
CA PHE A 18 5.53 -10.35 -7.11
C PHE A 18 7.01 -10.40 -7.44
N GLU A 19 7.51 -11.53 -7.95
CA GLU A 19 8.91 -11.65 -8.37
C GLU A 19 9.31 -10.57 -9.37
N SER A 20 8.37 -10.08 -10.18
CA SER A 20 8.64 -9.04 -11.16
C SER A 20 8.76 -7.64 -10.53
N ILE A 21 8.26 -7.44 -9.33
CA ILE A 21 8.27 -6.13 -8.67
C ILE A 21 9.03 -6.11 -7.34
N LYS A 22 9.55 -7.24 -6.89
CA LYS A 22 10.16 -7.36 -5.56
C LYS A 22 11.36 -6.44 -5.33
N ASN A 23 12.05 -6.05 -6.39
CA ASN A 23 13.22 -5.16 -6.31
C ASN A 23 12.85 -3.69 -6.50
N GLU A 24 11.57 -3.39 -6.71
CA GLU A 24 11.11 -2.02 -6.81
C GLU A 24 11.04 -1.36 -5.44
N ASP A 25 11.09 -0.02 -5.44
CA ASP A 25 11.06 0.76 -4.21
C ASP A 25 9.78 0.47 -3.41
N TRP A 26 9.96 0.08 -2.14
CA TRP A 26 8.88 -0.22 -1.21
C TRP A 26 7.88 -1.24 -1.74
N SER A 27 8.36 -2.31 -2.35
CA SER A 27 7.50 -3.39 -2.82
C SER A 27 6.87 -4.12 -1.64
N ILE A 28 5.57 -4.42 -1.76
CA ILE A 28 4.78 -5.04 -0.71
C ILE A 28 3.94 -6.16 -1.31
N PHE A 29 3.86 -7.28 -0.61
CA PHE A 29 3.03 -8.42 -0.97
C PHE A 29 2.22 -8.84 0.24
N LEU A 30 0.90 -8.75 0.14
CA LEU A 30 -0.02 -9.22 1.17
C LEU A 30 -0.78 -10.43 0.62
N ASN A 31 -0.50 -11.59 1.20
CA ASN A 31 -1.07 -12.86 0.77
C ASN A 31 -2.22 -13.24 1.71
N SER A 32 -3.38 -13.50 1.15
CA SER A 32 -4.58 -13.81 1.94
C SER A 32 -4.62 -15.24 2.49
N ASN A 33 -3.73 -16.13 2.07
CA ASN A 33 -3.72 -17.55 2.47
C ASN A 33 -5.09 -18.21 2.32
N SER A 34 -5.55 -18.30 1.08
CA SER A 34 -6.89 -18.77 0.73
C SER A 34 -7.18 -20.24 1.06
N LYS A 35 -6.18 -21.02 1.51
CA LYS A 35 -6.37 -22.43 1.86
C LYS A 35 -7.36 -22.63 2.99
N HIS A 36 -7.38 -21.72 3.96
CA HIS A 36 -8.26 -21.79 5.13
C HIS A 36 -9.55 -21.02 4.95
N TYR A 37 -9.57 -20.05 4.01
CA TYR A 37 -10.70 -19.16 3.78
C TYR A 37 -10.90 -19.01 2.27
N PRO A 38 -11.53 -20.01 1.61
CA PRO A 38 -11.63 -20.02 0.16
C PRO A 38 -12.40 -18.83 -0.42
N ASP A 39 -13.21 -18.16 0.41
CA ASP A 39 -13.93 -16.96 -0.02
C ASP A 39 -13.07 -15.69 0.02
N GLN A 40 -11.87 -15.77 0.60
CA GLN A 40 -10.95 -14.64 0.69
C GLN A 40 -9.74 -14.87 -0.22
N ARG A 41 -9.93 -14.61 -1.51
CA ARG A 41 -8.94 -14.95 -2.55
C ARG A 41 -8.23 -13.74 -3.10
N PHE A 42 -7.96 -12.77 -2.25
CA PHE A 42 -7.33 -11.57 -2.72
C PHE A 42 -5.91 -11.46 -2.18
N ASP A 43 -4.97 -11.29 -3.09
CA ASP A 43 -3.61 -10.91 -2.76
C ASP A 43 -3.40 -9.48 -3.21
N ILE A 44 -2.64 -8.73 -2.43
CA ILE A 44 -2.38 -7.32 -2.72
C ILE A 44 -0.89 -7.16 -2.97
N LEU A 45 -0.56 -6.61 -4.13
CA LEU A 45 0.82 -6.33 -4.52
C LEU A 45 0.94 -4.83 -4.79
N SER A 46 2.01 -4.24 -4.30
CA SER A 46 2.22 -2.81 -4.48
C SER A 46 3.71 -2.49 -4.51
N ALA A 47 4.05 -1.42 -5.20
CA ALA A 47 5.41 -0.90 -5.26
C ALA A 47 5.37 0.57 -5.69
N LYS A 48 6.47 1.27 -5.49
CA LYS A 48 6.66 2.66 -5.92
C LYS A 48 5.54 3.57 -5.42
N PRO A 49 5.41 3.75 -4.08
CA PRO A 49 4.36 4.60 -3.55
C PRO A 49 4.54 6.05 -4.00
N LYS A 50 3.42 6.75 -4.18
CA LYS A 50 3.46 8.17 -4.53
C LYS A 50 3.94 9.02 -3.37
N LYS A 51 3.59 8.65 -2.15
CA LYS A 51 3.99 9.37 -0.95
C LYS A 51 4.36 8.39 0.14
N LYS A 52 5.37 8.75 0.93
CA LYS A 52 5.85 7.96 2.04
C LYS A 52 5.78 8.78 3.31
N ILE A 53 5.31 8.19 4.39
CA ILE A 53 5.34 8.80 5.72
C ILE A 53 6.23 7.94 6.58
N ILE A 54 7.25 8.54 7.17
CA ILE A 54 8.18 7.84 8.06
C ILE A 54 8.17 8.53 9.41
N PHE A 55 7.96 7.75 10.47
CA PHE A 55 8.09 8.24 11.84
C PHE A 55 9.31 7.59 12.47
N SER A 56 10.27 8.40 12.84
CA SER A 56 11.54 7.96 13.42
C SER A 56 12.08 9.02 14.36
N ASP A 57 12.62 8.59 15.50
CA ASP A 57 13.20 9.50 16.50
C ASP A 57 12.25 10.63 16.90
N ASP A 58 10.97 10.29 17.12
CA ASP A 58 9.90 11.20 17.50
C ASP A 58 9.60 12.29 16.46
N ASN A 59 10.05 12.10 15.23
CA ASN A 59 9.81 13.04 14.14
C ASN A 59 9.06 12.36 12.99
N THR A 60 8.15 13.10 12.38
CA THR A 60 7.41 12.67 11.21
C THR A 60 8.00 13.29 9.96
N TYR A 61 8.26 12.48 8.95
CA TYR A 61 8.79 12.92 7.67
C TYR A 61 7.85 12.54 6.54
N LEU A 62 7.68 13.46 5.60
CA LEU A 62 6.91 13.21 4.38
C LEU A 62 7.87 13.22 3.19
N ILE A 63 7.75 12.19 2.36
CA ILE A 63 8.50 12.10 1.10
C ILE A 63 7.49 12.07 -0.04
N ASN A 64 7.55 13.06 -0.93
CA ASN A 64 6.72 13.12 -2.13
C ASN A 64 7.51 12.57 -3.31
N GLY A 65 7.12 11.37 -3.78
CA GLY A 65 7.82 10.73 -4.89
C GLY A 65 9.29 10.50 -4.58
N GLU A 66 10.18 11.07 -5.41
CA GLU A 66 11.62 10.96 -5.24
C GLU A 66 12.24 12.20 -4.59
N GLN A 67 11.41 13.09 -4.06
CA GLN A 67 11.91 14.30 -3.41
C GLN A 67 12.54 14.00 -2.06
N GLN A 68 13.28 14.98 -1.55
CA GLN A 68 13.92 14.85 -0.24
C GLN A 68 12.87 14.83 0.87
N PRO A 69 13.14 14.12 1.97
CA PRO A 69 12.23 14.10 3.10
C PRO A 69 12.01 15.50 3.69
N LYS A 70 10.75 15.82 4.00
CA LYS A 70 10.38 17.04 4.69
C LYS A 70 9.82 16.70 6.06
N LYS A 71 10.36 17.33 7.09
CA LYS A 71 9.86 17.18 8.45
C LYS A 71 8.47 17.82 8.56
N SER A 72 7.53 17.08 9.15
CA SER A 72 6.18 17.57 9.41
C SER A 72 5.99 17.83 10.89
N GLU A 73 5.24 18.89 11.22
CA GLU A 73 4.87 19.18 12.60
C GLU A 73 3.69 18.31 13.08
N SER A 74 2.98 17.66 12.16
CA SER A 74 1.85 16.81 12.50
C SER A 74 2.32 15.43 12.92
N CYS A 75 1.54 14.74 13.76
CA CYS A 75 1.81 13.32 14.02
C CYS A 75 1.53 12.50 12.76
N PRO A 76 2.11 11.27 12.65
CA PRO A 76 2.00 10.49 11.43
C PRO A 76 0.55 10.15 11.05
N PHE A 77 -0.33 9.91 12.02
CA PHE A 77 -1.73 9.58 11.75
C PHE A 77 -2.52 10.78 11.25
N GLU A 78 -2.25 11.97 11.78
CA GLU A 78 -2.88 13.20 11.28
C GLU A 78 -2.43 13.53 9.86
N LEU A 79 -1.14 13.35 9.59
CA LEU A 79 -0.59 13.56 8.26
C LEU A 79 -1.20 12.58 7.26
N LEU A 80 -1.33 11.31 7.65
CA LEU A 80 -1.96 10.29 6.81
C LEU A 80 -3.41 10.67 6.50
N LYS A 81 -4.17 11.08 7.49
CA LYS A 81 -5.56 11.50 7.31
C LYS A 81 -5.68 12.66 6.32
N LYS A 82 -4.78 13.62 6.44
CA LYS A 82 -4.74 14.78 5.56
C LYS A 82 -4.47 14.37 4.11
N ILE A 83 -3.50 13.48 3.91
CA ILE A 83 -3.14 12.99 2.58
C ILE A 83 -4.28 12.18 1.99
N MET A 84 -4.90 11.29 2.79
CA MET A 84 -5.97 10.44 2.31
C MET A 84 -7.21 11.23 1.91
N SER A 85 -7.44 12.41 2.50
CA SER A 85 -8.57 13.25 2.10
C SER A 85 -8.46 13.76 0.67
N ASP A 86 -7.25 13.83 0.13
CA ASP A 86 -7.02 14.25 -1.26
C ASP A 86 -7.21 13.11 -2.26
N TYR A 87 -7.36 11.87 -1.78
CA TYR A 87 -7.48 10.69 -2.63
C TYR A 87 -8.78 9.95 -2.31
N GLU A 88 -9.90 10.46 -2.77
CA GLU A 88 -11.17 9.75 -2.66
C GLU A 88 -11.22 8.64 -3.70
N SER A 89 -11.59 7.45 -3.27
CA SER A 89 -11.77 6.32 -4.17
C SER A 89 -13.20 5.80 -4.07
N ASN A 90 -13.75 5.39 -5.19
CA ASN A 90 -15.02 4.68 -5.21
C ASN A 90 -14.79 3.27 -4.70
N SER A 91 -15.52 2.89 -3.67
CA SER A 91 -15.43 1.53 -3.15
C SER A 91 -16.24 0.57 -4.01
N ASN A 92 -15.69 -0.63 -4.21
CA ASN A 92 -16.40 -1.73 -4.84
C ASN A 92 -16.43 -2.87 -3.84
N PRO A 93 -17.61 -3.37 -3.45
CA PRO A 93 -17.69 -4.44 -2.45
C PRO A 93 -17.05 -5.75 -2.90
N GLU A 94 -16.83 -5.94 -4.19
CA GLU A 94 -16.15 -7.12 -4.70
C GLU A 94 -14.62 -7.02 -4.59
N ILE A 95 -14.11 -5.82 -4.31
CA ILE A 95 -12.66 -5.58 -4.20
C ILE A 95 -12.38 -5.08 -2.80
N PRO A 96 -11.60 -5.83 -1.99
CA PRO A 96 -11.33 -5.45 -0.60
C PRO A 96 -10.44 -4.21 -0.46
N PHE A 97 -9.64 -3.90 -1.48
CA PHE A 97 -8.71 -2.78 -1.42
C PHE A 97 -8.43 -2.29 -2.83
N SER A 98 -8.94 -1.12 -3.17
CA SER A 98 -8.76 -0.52 -4.50
C SER A 98 -7.70 0.58 -4.51
N GLY A 99 -7.09 0.86 -3.39
CA GLY A 99 -6.06 1.87 -3.24
C GLY A 99 -6.09 2.47 -1.85
N GLY A 100 -5.09 3.25 -1.51
CA GLY A 100 -5.01 3.88 -0.21
C GLY A 100 -3.62 3.82 0.38
N ALA A 101 -3.52 3.50 1.66
CA ALA A 101 -2.26 3.47 2.39
C ALA A 101 -1.99 2.09 2.97
N ILE A 102 -0.73 1.68 2.92
CA ILE A 102 -0.27 0.44 3.54
C ILE A 102 0.87 0.81 4.49
N GLY A 103 0.80 0.33 5.72
CA GLY A 103 1.78 0.67 6.73
C GLY A 103 2.45 -0.54 7.36
N LEU A 104 3.66 -0.32 7.84
CA LEU A 104 4.42 -1.29 8.62
C LEU A 104 4.87 -0.61 9.91
N SER A 105 4.62 -1.26 11.02
CA SER A 105 5.07 -0.79 12.32
C SER A 105 5.87 -1.89 13.00
N LEU A 106 7.05 -1.53 13.50
CA LEU A 106 7.88 -2.42 14.31
C LEU A 106 7.81 -1.95 15.76
N ILE A 107 7.41 -2.84 16.65
CA ILE A 107 7.42 -2.59 18.09
C ILE A 107 8.51 -3.48 18.67
N GLN A 108 9.52 -2.86 19.25
CA GLN A 108 10.53 -3.55 20.03
C GLN A 108 10.15 -3.45 21.51
N ILE A 109 10.05 -4.59 22.11
CA ILE A 109 9.80 -4.68 23.55
C ILE A 109 11.10 -5.01 24.28
#